data_236d65b5d635373aa84fc1921bac74f8
#
_entry.id   236d65b5d635373aa84fc1921bac74f8
#
_cell.length_a   1.000
_cell.length_b   1.000
_cell.length_c   1.000
_cell.angle_alpha   90.00
_cell.angle_beta   90.00
_cell.angle_gamma   90.00
#
_symmetry.space_group_name_H-M   'P 1'
#
loop_
_entity.id
_entity.type
_entity.pdbx_description
1 polymer ?
#
loop_
_entity_poly.entity_id
_entity_poly.type
_entity_poly.pdbx_seq_one_letter_code
_entity_poly.pdbx_strand_id
1 'polypeptide(L)'
;MGIVRNQSIKNSISFYIGMAIGAINTVIIYPNAFNDHPEHFGLIQILIAYAILVSTFTTFGIPKTFVRFFPVIKEKGQLYFLSLIIPLLGFILSLLVYFLFKQQIFELLNASPLLKDNFFYIILLVFFIGFYDILTAVSRSFLSAAAPIFINEVFLKVYSMLLLLLHWFGYLDFTTFLKIYLFGYFLKFAVLFLIQWKNDRFSLSFSVNDLKLKEILSFGLFVFVGGASVMLVTRLDMMMIGSMLDLEQVAFYTVAFFIGNAIKVPGKSIAAISSPLVAKALEKQDYKETQTLYTKSSINQLIIAGVLFLCIWLNIDEIFSLLPAKFQGGKWVVFYISIAQLFNMITGINGTIIVNSKYYRYDLYTNAILVLTTVITNYFLILKYGIDGAAMATAISISLFNLIRLILIKVKMNMHPFSLQTIKTILLLFVMFFTLDFLPDSSYAFVDIIWKSIVVFILVIPAIMYFKLSEDINELIIEVRKRFLDND
;
A
#
# COMPACT_ATOMS: atom_id res chain seq x y z
N MET A 1 8.25 26.22 -10.56
CA MET A 1 8.89 24.90 -10.32
C MET A 1 9.31 24.65 -8.86
N GLY A 2 9.67 25.68 -8.07
CA GLY A 2 10.16 25.50 -6.68
C GLY A 2 9.15 24.85 -5.71
N ILE A 3 7.85 25.21 -5.77
CA ILE A 3 6.83 24.68 -4.85
C ILE A 3 6.62 23.18 -5.05
N VAL A 4 6.47 22.72 -6.30
CA VAL A 4 6.25 21.30 -6.62
C VAL A 4 7.45 20.46 -6.18
N ARG A 5 8.67 20.90 -6.48
CA ARG A 5 9.91 20.20 -6.05
C ARG A 5 10.01 20.11 -4.53
N ASN A 6 9.74 21.20 -3.81
CA ASN A 6 9.81 21.21 -2.35
C ASN A 6 8.74 20.29 -1.71
N GLN A 7 7.51 20.31 -2.24
CA GLN A 7 6.45 19.39 -1.79
C GLN A 7 6.83 17.91 -2.07
N SER A 8 7.39 17.63 -3.25
CA SER A 8 7.82 16.26 -3.59
C SER A 8 8.92 15.75 -2.66
N ILE A 9 9.92 16.56 -2.33
CA ILE A 9 10.99 16.20 -1.38
C ILE A 9 10.39 15.93 0.01
N LYS A 10 9.55 16.82 0.53
CA LYS A 10 8.88 16.64 1.83
C LYS A 10 8.03 15.37 1.87
N ASN A 11 7.29 15.09 0.79
CA ASN A 11 6.48 13.89 0.67
C ASN A 11 7.35 12.62 0.71
N SER A 12 8.44 12.59 -0.06
CA SER A 12 9.36 11.45 -0.10
C SER A 12 9.99 11.19 1.27
N ILE A 13 10.48 12.24 1.93
CA ILE A 13 11.04 12.14 3.29
C ILE A 13 9.99 11.58 4.27
N SER A 14 8.76 12.10 4.25
CA SER A 14 7.67 11.62 5.11
C SER A 14 7.35 10.15 4.84
N PHE A 15 7.33 9.70 3.58
CA PHE A 15 7.10 8.31 3.23
C PHE A 15 8.21 7.38 3.76
N TYR A 16 9.49 7.75 3.58
CA TYR A 16 10.61 6.91 4.03
C TYR A 16 10.69 6.84 5.56
N ILE A 17 10.55 7.98 6.25
CA ILE A 17 10.48 8.01 7.72
C ILE A 17 9.30 7.18 8.21
N GLY A 18 8.12 7.39 7.63
CA GLY A 18 6.92 6.64 7.97
C GLY A 18 7.03 5.15 7.70
N MET A 19 7.76 4.76 6.65
CA MET A 19 8.02 3.36 6.34
C MET A 19 8.96 2.73 7.39
N ALA A 20 10.02 3.42 7.79
CA ALA A 20 10.96 2.95 8.81
C ALA A 20 10.26 2.78 10.17
N ILE A 21 9.48 3.77 10.60
CA ILE A 21 8.71 3.69 11.86
C ILE A 21 7.64 2.57 11.74
N GLY A 22 6.96 2.47 10.59
CA GLY A 22 6.00 1.40 10.34
C GLY A 22 6.61 0.00 10.39
N ALA A 23 7.85 -0.16 9.90
CA ALA A 23 8.60 -1.42 9.99
C ALA A 23 8.91 -1.77 11.44
N ILE A 24 9.47 -0.84 12.20
CA ILE A 24 9.77 -1.02 13.63
C ILE A 24 8.48 -1.38 14.39
N ASN A 25 7.41 -0.64 14.18
CA ASN A 25 6.12 -0.93 14.83
C ASN A 25 5.62 -2.34 14.49
N THR A 26 5.49 -2.65 13.20
CA THR A 26 4.80 -3.87 12.74
C THR A 26 5.63 -5.13 12.97
N VAL A 27 6.95 -5.05 12.78
CA VAL A 27 7.83 -6.23 12.88
C VAL A 27 8.38 -6.42 14.29
N ILE A 28 8.62 -5.33 15.04
CA ILE A 28 9.27 -5.45 16.35
C ILE A 28 8.28 -5.17 17.48
N ILE A 29 7.64 -3.98 17.50
CA ILE A 29 6.94 -3.54 18.70
C ILE A 29 5.61 -4.27 18.88
N TYR A 30 4.76 -4.39 17.84
CA TYR A 30 3.48 -5.09 17.93
C TYR A 30 3.62 -6.56 18.38
N PRO A 31 4.51 -7.38 17.77
CA PRO A 31 4.68 -8.76 18.20
C PRO A 31 5.11 -8.89 19.68
N ASN A 32 6.01 -8.03 20.14
CA ASN A 32 6.46 -8.06 21.53
C ASN A 32 5.42 -7.52 22.51
N ALA A 33 4.73 -6.41 22.16
CA ALA A 33 3.70 -5.81 23.00
C ALA A 33 2.46 -6.70 23.15
N PHE A 34 2.17 -7.56 22.18
CA PHE A 34 1.00 -8.47 22.17
C PHE A 34 1.41 -9.94 22.12
N ASN A 35 2.58 -10.30 22.66
CA ASN A 35 3.05 -11.70 22.66
C ASN A 35 2.09 -12.62 23.41
N ASP A 36 1.55 -12.20 24.54
CA ASP A 36 0.63 -12.99 25.34
C ASP A 36 -0.78 -13.09 24.70
N HIS A 37 -1.21 -12.04 24.03
CA HIS A 37 -2.52 -11.87 23.40
C HIS A 37 -2.42 -11.39 21.95
N PRO A 38 -1.92 -12.21 20.99
CA PRO A 38 -1.81 -11.80 19.59
C PRO A 38 -3.13 -11.39 18.95
N GLU A 39 -4.26 -11.95 19.43
CA GLU A 39 -5.61 -11.60 18.99
C GLU A 39 -5.96 -10.11 19.17
N HIS A 40 -5.33 -9.42 20.14
CA HIS A 40 -5.48 -7.98 20.31
C HIS A 40 -4.86 -7.19 19.14
N PHE A 41 -3.70 -7.62 18.67
CA PHE A 41 -3.08 -7.03 17.48
C PHE A 41 -3.94 -7.30 16.24
N GLY A 42 -4.40 -8.56 16.07
CA GLY A 42 -5.32 -8.94 15.00
C GLY A 42 -6.60 -8.11 15.00
N LEU A 43 -7.20 -7.87 16.18
CA LEU A 43 -8.37 -7.00 16.32
C LEU A 43 -8.11 -5.60 15.76
N ILE A 44 -7.00 -4.96 16.16
CA ILE A 44 -6.66 -3.61 15.69
C ILE A 44 -6.59 -3.58 14.16
N GLN A 45 -5.93 -4.58 13.54
CA GLN A 45 -5.79 -4.66 12.09
C GLN A 45 -7.14 -4.85 11.39
N ILE A 46 -8.00 -5.70 11.94
CA ILE A 46 -9.35 -5.95 11.40
C ILE A 46 -10.25 -4.72 11.53
N LEU A 47 -10.25 -4.04 12.68
CA LEU A 47 -11.02 -2.80 12.87
C LEU A 47 -10.64 -1.75 11.81
N ILE A 48 -9.35 -1.57 11.58
CA ILE A 48 -8.84 -0.64 10.58
C ILE A 48 -9.17 -1.10 9.15
N ALA A 49 -9.06 -2.40 8.86
CA ALA A 49 -9.34 -2.94 7.53
C ALA A 49 -10.81 -2.74 7.14
N TYR A 50 -11.75 -3.07 8.03
CA TYR A 50 -13.18 -2.83 7.80
C TYR A 50 -13.49 -1.34 7.71
N ALA A 51 -12.90 -0.51 8.59
CA ALA A 51 -13.14 0.93 8.58
C ALA A 51 -12.68 1.58 7.26
N ILE A 52 -11.51 1.22 6.74
CA ILE A 52 -11.00 1.70 5.45
C ILE A 52 -11.91 1.26 4.30
N LEU A 53 -12.37 0.00 4.32
CA LEU A 53 -13.29 -0.50 3.30
C LEU A 53 -14.60 0.28 3.32
N VAL A 54 -15.26 0.34 4.46
CA VAL A 54 -16.55 1.04 4.61
C VAL A 54 -16.41 2.54 4.32
N SER A 55 -15.31 3.20 4.75
CA SER A 55 -15.06 4.62 4.44
C SER A 55 -14.95 4.88 2.94
N THR A 56 -14.41 3.92 2.18
CA THR A 56 -14.35 4.03 0.71
C THR A 56 -15.76 4.04 0.10
N PHE A 57 -16.68 3.23 0.65
CA PHE A 57 -18.09 3.23 0.23
C PHE A 57 -18.80 4.52 0.65
N THR A 58 -18.60 5.00 1.87
CA THR A 58 -19.26 6.24 2.38
C THR A 58 -18.80 7.48 1.62
N THR A 59 -17.54 7.56 1.23
CA THR A 59 -17.00 8.72 0.50
C THR A 59 -17.32 8.73 -0.98
N PHE A 60 -17.77 7.60 -1.56
CA PHE A 60 -18.26 7.48 -2.94
C PHE A 60 -17.37 8.14 -4.01
N GLY A 61 -16.03 8.04 -3.86
CA GLY A 61 -15.07 8.63 -4.80
C GLY A 61 -14.95 10.17 -4.74
N ILE A 62 -15.65 10.82 -3.83
CA ILE A 62 -15.65 12.29 -3.64
C ILE A 62 -14.24 12.87 -3.48
N PRO A 63 -13.29 12.28 -2.73
CA PRO A 63 -11.96 12.88 -2.60
C PRO A 63 -11.26 13.12 -3.94
N LYS A 64 -11.30 12.15 -4.87
CA LYS A 64 -10.70 12.32 -6.20
C LYS A 64 -11.53 13.23 -7.10
N THR A 65 -12.86 13.17 -6.98
CA THR A 65 -13.80 14.04 -7.68
C THR A 65 -13.56 15.50 -7.31
N PHE A 66 -13.37 15.79 -6.01
CA PHE A 66 -13.05 17.14 -5.53
C PHE A 66 -11.79 17.69 -6.20
N VAL A 67 -10.69 16.93 -6.19
CA VAL A 67 -9.42 17.36 -6.81
C VAL A 67 -9.58 17.67 -8.31
N ARG A 68 -10.35 16.85 -9.02
CA ARG A 68 -10.57 17.02 -10.47
C ARG A 68 -11.39 18.25 -10.81
N PHE A 69 -12.49 18.48 -10.09
CA PHE A 69 -13.43 19.55 -10.42
C PHE A 69 -13.10 20.88 -9.75
N PHE A 70 -12.26 20.88 -8.71
CA PHE A 70 -11.85 22.11 -8.00
C PHE A 70 -11.31 23.22 -8.89
N PRO A 71 -10.43 22.98 -9.89
CA PRO A 71 -9.95 24.05 -10.76
C PRO A 71 -10.99 24.54 -11.77
N VAL A 72 -12.02 23.73 -12.08
CA VAL A 72 -12.99 24.01 -13.15
C VAL A 72 -14.22 24.76 -12.63
N ILE A 73 -14.65 24.46 -11.39
CA ILE A 73 -15.86 25.04 -10.79
C ILE A 73 -15.56 26.46 -10.28
N LYS A 74 -16.38 27.45 -10.68
CA LYS A 74 -16.25 28.84 -10.25
C LYS A 74 -16.66 28.99 -8.78
N GLU A 75 -17.85 28.52 -8.43
CA GLU A 75 -18.44 28.54 -7.09
C GLU A 75 -17.94 27.36 -6.26
N LYS A 76 -16.74 27.47 -5.72
CA LYS A 76 -16.08 26.38 -4.96
C LYS A 76 -16.89 25.94 -3.74
N GLY A 77 -17.66 26.85 -3.15
CA GLY A 77 -18.54 26.55 -2.01
C GLY A 77 -19.55 25.43 -2.28
N GLN A 78 -20.05 25.34 -3.50
CA GLN A 78 -20.96 24.24 -3.90
C GLN A 78 -20.24 22.89 -3.92
N LEU A 79 -18.98 22.85 -4.37
CA LEU A 79 -18.18 21.61 -4.36
C LEU A 79 -17.84 21.17 -2.92
N TYR A 80 -17.56 22.13 -2.03
CA TYR A 80 -17.39 21.85 -0.60
C TYR A 80 -18.65 21.25 0.01
N PHE A 81 -19.82 21.84 -0.31
CA PHE A 81 -21.10 21.31 0.17
C PHE A 81 -21.32 19.87 -0.28
N LEU A 82 -21.12 19.54 -1.56
CA LEU A 82 -21.22 18.17 -2.05
C LEU A 82 -20.22 17.22 -1.38
N SER A 83 -19.00 17.70 -1.12
CA SER A 83 -17.96 16.88 -0.48
C SER A 83 -18.19 16.64 1.02
N LEU A 84 -19.11 17.36 1.63
CA LEU A 84 -19.57 17.11 2.98
C LEU A 84 -20.84 16.26 3.00
N ILE A 85 -21.86 16.61 2.17
CA ILE A 85 -23.17 15.98 2.24
C ILE A 85 -23.17 14.53 1.76
N ILE A 86 -22.45 14.22 0.66
CA ILE A 86 -22.42 12.86 0.11
C ILE A 86 -21.76 11.87 1.09
N PRO A 87 -20.55 12.13 1.64
CA PRO A 87 -19.96 11.25 2.64
C PRO A 87 -20.77 11.20 3.96
N LEU A 88 -21.42 12.29 4.35
CA LEU A 88 -22.29 12.29 5.53
C LEU A 88 -23.51 11.39 5.32
N LEU A 89 -24.17 11.47 4.18
CA LEU A 89 -25.27 10.57 3.82
C LEU A 89 -24.79 9.11 3.72
N GLY A 90 -23.63 8.86 3.14
CA GLY A 90 -23.00 7.54 3.10
C GLY A 90 -22.69 7.02 4.50
N PHE A 91 -22.21 7.86 5.38
CA PHE A 91 -21.97 7.53 6.79
C PHE A 91 -23.25 7.21 7.54
N ILE A 92 -24.30 8.04 7.40
CA ILE A 92 -25.62 7.78 7.99
C ILE A 92 -26.20 6.46 7.46
N LEU A 93 -26.05 6.20 6.16
CA LEU A 93 -26.47 4.91 5.58
C LEU A 93 -25.70 3.73 6.20
N SER A 94 -24.39 3.88 6.40
CA SER A 94 -23.58 2.82 7.05
C SER A 94 -24.00 2.58 8.50
N LEU A 95 -24.39 3.63 9.23
CA LEU A 95 -24.98 3.53 10.56
C LEU A 95 -26.30 2.76 10.54
N LEU A 96 -27.20 3.12 9.62
CA LEU A 96 -28.48 2.44 9.47
C LEU A 96 -28.30 0.95 9.14
N VAL A 97 -27.40 0.64 8.20
CA VAL A 97 -27.07 -0.74 7.85
C VAL A 97 -26.53 -1.50 9.08
N TYR A 98 -25.63 -0.89 9.83
CA TYR A 98 -25.13 -1.53 11.05
C TYR A 98 -26.22 -1.82 12.06
N PHE A 99 -27.08 -0.84 12.40
CA PHE A 99 -28.10 -1.04 13.41
C PHE A 99 -29.20 -2.01 12.97
N LEU A 100 -29.58 -1.99 11.69
CA LEU A 100 -30.63 -2.86 11.17
C LEU A 100 -30.15 -4.31 10.95
N PHE A 101 -28.89 -4.49 10.56
CA PHE A 101 -28.32 -5.78 10.14
C PHE A 101 -27.18 -6.25 11.04
N LYS A 102 -27.06 -5.71 12.27
CA LYS A 102 -25.96 -6.01 13.19
C LYS A 102 -25.72 -7.52 13.35
N GLN A 103 -26.78 -8.29 13.57
CA GLN A 103 -26.69 -9.73 13.82
C GLN A 103 -26.24 -10.46 12.54
N GLN A 104 -26.85 -10.14 11.41
CA GLN A 104 -26.50 -10.72 10.11
C GLN A 104 -25.03 -10.40 9.71
N ILE A 105 -24.57 -9.18 10.02
CA ILE A 105 -23.18 -8.80 9.82
C ILE A 105 -22.27 -9.67 10.67
N PHE A 106 -22.59 -9.88 11.94
CA PHE A 106 -21.78 -10.71 12.83
C PHE A 106 -21.75 -12.18 12.41
N GLU A 107 -22.86 -12.72 11.94
CA GLU A 107 -22.95 -14.07 11.39
C GLU A 107 -22.15 -14.18 10.08
N LEU A 108 -22.32 -13.24 9.15
CA LEU A 108 -21.59 -13.23 7.86
C LEU A 108 -20.07 -13.16 8.06
N LEU A 109 -19.62 -12.37 9.04
CA LEU A 109 -18.20 -12.19 9.34
C LEU A 109 -17.65 -13.27 10.29
N ASN A 110 -18.48 -14.21 10.74
CA ASN A 110 -18.13 -15.14 11.80
C ASN A 110 -17.40 -14.44 12.96
N ALA A 111 -17.98 -13.30 13.39
CA ALA A 111 -17.29 -12.37 14.28
C ALA A 111 -17.03 -12.99 15.65
N SER A 112 -15.76 -12.98 16.08
CA SER A 112 -15.36 -13.41 17.42
C SER A 112 -16.02 -12.53 18.51
N PRO A 113 -16.15 -13.00 19.75
CA PRO A 113 -16.65 -12.17 20.85
C PRO A 113 -15.87 -10.85 20.98
N LEU A 114 -14.54 -10.90 20.90
CA LEU A 114 -13.68 -9.73 20.98
C LEU A 114 -13.96 -8.71 19.85
N LEU A 115 -14.25 -9.17 18.64
CA LEU A 115 -14.63 -8.29 17.53
C LEU A 115 -16.04 -7.70 17.75
N LYS A 116 -17.01 -8.50 18.24
CA LYS A 116 -18.38 -8.04 18.50
C LYS A 116 -18.43 -6.90 19.54
N ASP A 117 -17.67 -7.05 20.63
CA ASP A 117 -17.60 -6.08 21.71
C ASP A 117 -16.98 -4.75 21.27
N ASN A 118 -16.06 -4.80 20.28
CA ASN A 118 -15.34 -3.65 19.79
C ASN A 118 -15.82 -3.13 18.41
N PHE A 119 -16.87 -3.73 17.84
CA PHE A 119 -17.31 -3.44 16.46
C PHE A 119 -17.75 -1.98 16.27
N PHE A 120 -18.29 -1.35 17.31
CA PHE A 120 -18.69 0.06 17.26
C PHE A 120 -17.54 1.01 16.90
N TYR A 121 -16.32 0.66 17.25
CA TYR A 121 -15.15 1.46 16.88
C TYR A 121 -14.91 1.55 15.38
N ILE A 122 -15.36 0.55 14.60
CA ILE A 122 -15.30 0.61 13.14
C ILE A 122 -16.07 1.82 12.64
N ILE A 123 -17.25 2.09 13.20
CA ILE A 123 -18.10 3.20 12.78
C ILE A 123 -17.41 4.54 13.04
N LEU A 124 -16.81 4.70 14.23
CA LEU A 124 -16.04 5.92 14.55
C LEU A 124 -14.85 6.11 13.58
N LEU A 125 -14.15 5.03 13.29
CA LEU A 125 -13.03 5.06 12.34
C LEU A 125 -13.49 5.39 10.92
N VAL A 126 -14.64 4.87 10.47
CA VAL A 126 -15.22 5.19 9.14
C VAL A 126 -15.41 6.69 9.00
N PHE A 127 -15.97 7.33 10.01
CA PHE A 127 -16.13 8.79 9.99
C PHE A 127 -14.79 9.51 9.88
N PHE A 128 -13.87 9.27 10.79
CA PHE A 128 -12.59 10.00 10.82
C PHE A 128 -11.70 9.72 9.62
N ILE A 129 -11.65 8.48 9.12
CA ILE A 129 -10.88 8.12 7.93
C ILE A 129 -11.49 8.78 6.69
N GLY A 130 -12.81 8.66 6.48
CA GLY A 130 -13.48 9.21 5.31
C GLY A 130 -13.36 10.74 5.23
N PHE A 131 -13.62 11.45 6.33
CA PHE A 131 -13.49 12.90 6.36
C PHE A 131 -12.04 13.38 6.31
N TYR A 132 -11.08 12.61 6.85
CA TYR A 132 -9.66 12.89 6.65
C TYR A 132 -9.25 12.83 5.17
N ASP A 133 -9.78 11.86 4.40
CA ASP A 133 -9.51 11.74 2.97
C ASP A 133 -10.07 12.93 2.17
N ILE A 134 -11.22 13.48 2.59
CA ILE A 134 -11.78 14.71 2.01
C ILE A 134 -10.87 15.90 2.30
N LEU A 135 -10.43 16.08 3.55
CA LEU A 135 -9.51 17.16 3.92
C LEU A 135 -8.17 17.02 3.19
N THR A 136 -7.72 15.81 2.95
CA THR A 136 -6.53 15.52 2.14
C THR A 136 -6.74 15.96 0.68
N ALA A 137 -7.92 15.73 0.11
CA ALA A 137 -8.26 16.18 -1.24
C ALA A 137 -8.31 17.72 -1.32
N VAL A 138 -8.88 18.38 -0.31
CA VAL A 138 -8.84 19.83 -0.18
C VAL A 138 -7.38 20.33 -0.17
N SER A 139 -6.52 19.76 0.67
CA SER A 139 -5.10 20.11 0.73
C SER A 139 -4.39 19.99 -0.62
N ARG A 140 -4.64 18.87 -1.32
CA ARG A 140 -4.05 18.62 -2.65
C ARG A 140 -4.50 19.65 -3.69
N SER A 141 -5.76 20.08 -3.64
CA SER A 141 -6.32 21.07 -4.54
C SER A 141 -5.68 22.46 -4.36
N PHE A 142 -5.16 22.75 -3.16
CA PHE A 142 -4.34 23.93 -2.87
C PHE A 142 -2.83 23.69 -2.98
N LEU A 143 -2.40 22.62 -3.65
CA LEU A 143 -0.98 22.24 -3.82
C LEU A 143 -0.23 22.12 -2.49
N SER A 144 -0.91 21.68 -1.43
CA SER A 144 -0.39 21.55 -0.07
C SER A 144 -0.48 20.09 0.42
N ALA A 145 0.13 19.17 -0.35
CA ALA A 145 0.03 17.74 -0.07
C ALA A 145 0.94 17.25 1.09
N ALA A 146 1.95 18.03 1.50
CA ALA A 146 2.93 17.60 2.48
C ALA A 146 2.32 17.42 3.89
N ALA A 147 1.45 18.32 4.33
CA ALA A 147 0.85 18.24 5.67
C ALA A 147 0.02 16.96 5.87
N PRO A 148 -0.97 16.62 5.01
CA PRO A 148 -1.72 15.37 5.20
C PRO A 148 -0.85 14.11 5.08
N ILE A 149 0.16 14.12 4.21
CA ILE A 149 1.08 12.97 4.10
C ILE A 149 1.89 12.82 5.39
N PHE A 150 2.47 13.89 5.93
CA PHE A 150 3.21 13.86 7.18
C PHE A 150 2.35 13.39 8.35
N ILE A 151 1.10 13.89 8.46
CA ILE A 151 0.18 13.50 9.53
C ILE A 151 -0.16 12.02 9.44
N ASN A 152 -0.41 11.50 8.23
CA ASN A 152 -0.76 10.08 8.05
C ASN A 152 0.44 9.15 8.18
N GLU A 153 1.57 9.50 7.57
CA GLU A 153 2.73 8.60 7.48
C GLU A 153 3.67 8.69 8.68
N VAL A 154 3.80 9.85 9.30
CA VAL A 154 4.75 10.05 10.40
C VAL A 154 4.01 10.20 11.73
N PHE A 155 3.16 11.23 11.87
CA PHE A 155 2.50 11.52 13.14
C PHE A 155 1.73 10.33 13.71
N LEU A 156 0.84 9.71 12.90
CA LEU A 156 0.03 8.59 13.38
C LEU A 156 0.90 7.37 13.78
N LYS A 157 1.98 7.11 13.05
CA LYS A 157 2.88 5.98 13.35
C LYS A 157 3.76 6.23 14.57
N VAL A 158 4.24 7.45 14.78
CA VAL A 158 4.95 7.84 16.03
C VAL A 158 3.99 7.78 17.22
N TYR A 159 2.78 8.30 17.04
CA TYR A 159 1.74 8.24 18.07
C TYR A 159 1.44 6.78 18.47
N SER A 160 1.23 5.90 17.49
CA SER A 160 1.00 4.48 17.74
C SER A 160 2.21 3.80 18.40
N MET A 161 3.42 4.15 17.98
CA MET A 161 4.67 3.64 18.57
C MET A 161 4.77 3.96 20.07
N LEU A 162 4.50 5.22 20.43
CA LEU A 162 4.54 5.63 21.84
C LEU A 162 3.52 4.88 22.68
N LEU A 163 2.29 4.73 22.18
CA LEU A 163 1.26 3.98 22.90
C LEU A 163 1.57 2.50 23.02
N LEU A 164 2.14 1.88 21.98
CA LEU A 164 2.57 0.49 22.01
C LEU A 164 3.66 0.27 23.05
N LEU A 165 4.63 1.19 23.16
CA LEU A 165 5.66 1.12 24.19
C LEU A 165 5.09 1.25 25.60
N LEU A 166 4.12 2.18 25.80
CA LEU A 166 3.44 2.32 27.09
C LEU A 166 2.64 1.04 27.44
N HIS A 167 2.01 0.41 26.47
CA HIS A 167 1.30 -0.85 26.71
C HIS A 167 2.31 -2.00 26.98
N TRP A 168 3.37 -2.10 26.22
CA TRP A 168 4.40 -3.13 26.39
C TRP A 168 5.09 -3.06 27.77
N PHE A 169 5.32 -1.86 28.28
CA PHE A 169 5.88 -1.67 29.63
C PHE A 169 4.83 -1.78 30.77
N GLY A 170 3.56 -2.12 30.44
CA GLY A 170 2.50 -2.37 31.42
C GLY A 170 1.85 -1.11 32.00
N TYR A 171 2.13 0.08 31.44
CA TYR A 171 1.48 1.33 31.91
C TYR A 171 0.02 1.47 31.43
N LEU A 172 -0.38 0.74 30.39
CA LEU A 172 -1.72 0.77 29.82
C LEU A 172 -2.28 -0.64 29.68
N ASP A 173 -3.50 -0.88 30.20
CA ASP A 173 -4.28 -2.07 29.85
C ASP A 173 -4.77 -2.00 28.40
N PHE A 174 -5.14 -3.14 27.83
CA PHE A 174 -5.55 -3.21 26.42
C PHE A 174 -6.74 -2.32 26.09
N THR A 175 -7.76 -2.27 26.97
CA THR A 175 -8.96 -1.49 26.72
C THR A 175 -8.67 0.00 26.65
N THR A 176 -7.84 0.51 27.57
CA THR A 176 -7.39 1.91 27.58
C THR A 176 -6.48 2.19 26.39
N PHE A 177 -5.54 1.30 26.12
CA PHE A 177 -4.68 1.39 24.92
C PHE A 177 -5.52 1.51 23.65
N LEU A 178 -6.49 0.62 23.44
CA LEU A 178 -7.32 0.60 22.23
C LEU A 178 -8.08 1.93 22.05
N LYS A 179 -8.70 2.43 23.12
CA LYS A 179 -9.42 3.71 23.09
C LYS A 179 -8.51 4.88 22.70
N ILE A 180 -7.35 4.98 23.34
CA ILE A 180 -6.38 6.06 23.06
C ILE A 180 -5.81 5.87 21.65
N TYR A 181 -5.50 4.64 21.23
CA TYR A 181 -5.01 4.36 19.89
C TYR A 181 -6.00 4.83 18.80
N LEU A 182 -7.27 4.50 18.97
CA LEU A 182 -8.32 4.90 18.03
C LEU A 182 -8.58 6.42 18.06
N PHE A 183 -8.40 7.07 19.22
CA PHE A 183 -8.43 8.52 19.34
C PHE A 183 -7.38 9.23 18.47
N GLY A 184 -6.29 8.56 18.15
CA GLY A 184 -5.29 9.05 17.18
C GLY A 184 -5.87 9.35 15.80
N TYR A 185 -6.92 8.62 15.38
CA TYR A 185 -7.62 8.91 14.13
C TYR A 185 -8.47 10.18 14.21
N PHE A 186 -9.07 10.46 15.36
CA PHE A 186 -9.68 11.76 15.62
C PHE A 186 -8.62 12.88 15.61
N LEU A 187 -7.50 12.69 16.29
CA LEU A 187 -6.42 13.68 16.35
C LEU A 187 -5.90 14.03 14.95
N LYS A 188 -5.62 13.02 14.10
CA LYS A 188 -5.16 13.30 12.73
C LYS A 188 -6.18 14.08 11.92
N PHE A 189 -7.48 13.77 12.07
CA PHE A 189 -8.57 14.52 11.45
C PHE A 189 -8.61 15.95 11.99
N ALA A 190 -8.61 16.14 13.31
CA ALA A 190 -8.71 17.43 13.95
C ALA A 190 -7.53 18.35 13.60
N VAL A 191 -6.30 17.83 13.61
CA VAL A 191 -5.11 18.59 13.24
C VAL A 191 -5.20 19.06 11.79
N LEU A 192 -5.58 18.18 10.85
CA LEU A 192 -5.71 18.58 9.44
C LEU A 192 -6.86 19.54 9.24
N PHE A 193 -7.98 19.36 9.93
CA PHE A 193 -9.12 20.29 9.92
C PHE A 193 -8.70 21.68 10.39
N LEU A 194 -8.00 21.78 11.53
CA LEU A 194 -7.51 23.06 12.07
C LEU A 194 -6.53 23.75 11.11
N ILE A 195 -5.65 22.99 10.44
CA ILE A 195 -4.76 23.53 9.41
C ILE A 195 -5.57 24.13 8.25
N GLN A 196 -6.62 23.44 7.78
CA GLN A 196 -7.47 23.94 6.69
C GLN A 196 -8.28 25.18 7.13
N TRP A 197 -8.82 25.14 8.34
CA TRP A 197 -9.57 26.25 8.94
C TRP A 197 -8.71 27.51 9.07
N LYS A 198 -7.52 27.37 9.64
CA LYS A 198 -6.58 28.48 9.83
C LYS A 198 -6.09 29.11 8.51
N ASN A 199 -6.12 28.35 7.42
CA ASN A 199 -5.72 28.84 6.10
C ASN A 199 -6.90 29.34 5.24
N ASP A 200 -8.09 29.57 5.83
CA ASP A 200 -9.31 30.04 5.17
C ASP A 200 -9.67 29.24 3.91
N ARG A 201 -9.46 27.91 3.96
CA ARG A 201 -9.69 27.03 2.80
C ARG A 201 -11.10 26.52 2.67
N PHE A 202 -11.99 26.88 3.61
CA PHE A 202 -13.39 26.48 3.58
C PHE A 202 -14.25 27.64 3.08
N SER A 203 -15.01 27.34 2.03
CA SER A 203 -16.14 28.18 1.63
C SER A 203 -17.34 27.26 1.44
N LEU A 204 -18.45 27.50 2.11
CA LEU A 204 -19.66 26.70 1.99
C LEU A 204 -20.73 27.50 1.26
N SER A 205 -21.32 26.91 0.24
CA SER A 205 -22.51 27.43 -0.42
C SER A 205 -23.52 26.28 -0.51
N PHE A 206 -24.71 26.49 0.05
CA PHE A 206 -25.78 25.48 0.04
C PHE A 206 -26.51 25.37 -1.29
N SER A 207 -26.17 26.21 -2.27
CA SER A 207 -26.68 26.12 -3.64
C SER A 207 -25.91 25.06 -4.43
N VAL A 208 -26.60 24.34 -5.30
CA VAL A 208 -26.01 23.35 -6.23
C VAL A 208 -26.41 23.64 -7.70
N ASN A 209 -27.02 24.81 -7.95
CA ASN A 209 -27.66 25.13 -9.21
C ASN A 209 -26.72 25.21 -10.41
N ASP A 210 -25.46 25.62 -10.19
CA ASP A 210 -24.46 25.78 -11.26
C ASP A 210 -23.59 24.52 -11.44
N LEU A 211 -23.83 23.48 -10.65
CA LEU A 211 -23.04 22.26 -10.75
C LEU A 211 -23.62 21.30 -11.79
N LYS A 212 -22.77 20.80 -12.65
CA LYS A 212 -23.10 19.66 -13.53
C LYS A 212 -23.13 18.36 -12.71
N LEU A 213 -24.12 18.24 -11.82
CA LEU A 213 -24.24 17.13 -10.84
C LEU A 213 -24.11 15.76 -11.50
N LYS A 214 -24.76 15.55 -12.67
CA LYS A 214 -24.69 14.28 -13.41
C LYS A 214 -23.25 13.93 -13.79
N GLU A 215 -22.45 14.92 -14.25
CA GLU A 215 -21.06 14.71 -14.63
C GLU A 215 -20.19 14.39 -13.41
N ILE A 216 -20.38 15.15 -12.33
CA ILE A 216 -19.65 14.99 -11.06
C ILE A 216 -19.93 13.62 -10.44
N LEU A 217 -21.21 13.23 -10.34
CA LEU A 217 -21.61 11.95 -9.75
C LEU A 217 -21.21 10.76 -10.64
N SER A 218 -21.33 10.88 -11.97
CA SER A 218 -20.88 9.83 -12.90
C SER A 218 -19.37 9.60 -12.79
N PHE A 219 -18.60 10.69 -12.69
CA PHE A 219 -17.16 10.57 -12.46
C PHE A 219 -16.86 10.00 -11.07
N GLY A 220 -17.57 10.43 -10.03
CA GLY A 220 -17.46 9.92 -8.68
C GLY A 220 -17.70 8.41 -8.62
N LEU A 221 -18.77 7.93 -9.29
CA LEU A 221 -19.08 6.50 -9.39
C LEU A 221 -17.97 5.72 -10.10
N PHE A 222 -17.45 6.23 -11.22
CA PHE A 222 -16.36 5.59 -11.94
C PHE A 222 -15.11 5.46 -11.06
N VAL A 223 -14.73 6.53 -10.38
CA VAL A 223 -13.58 6.56 -9.47
C VAL A 223 -13.80 5.67 -8.24
N PHE A 224 -15.04 5.64 -7.72
CA PHE A 224 -15.42 4.79 -6.61
C PHE A 224 -15.24 3.31 -6.96
N VAL A 225 -15.78 2.84 -8.07
CA VAL A 225 -15.67 1.42 -8.47
C VAL A 225 -14.21 1.01 -8.62
N GLY A 226 -13.38 1.84 -9.28
CA GLY A 226 -11.94 1.56 -9.40
C GLY A 226 -11.21 1.60 -8.05
N GLY A 227 -11.51 2.58 -7.20
CA GLY A 227 -10.90 2.73 -5.88
C GLY A 227 -11.30 1.64 -4.90
N ALA A 228 -12.57 1.28 -4.86
CA ALA A 228 -13.10 0.21 -4.03
C ALA A 228 -12.48 -1.15 -4.39
N SER A 229 -12.30 -1.43 -5.68
CA SER A 229 -11.64 -2.67 -6.14
C SER A 229 -10.21 -2.78 -5.60
N VAL A 230 -9.43 -1.71 -5.69
CA VAL A 230 -8.04 -1.69 -5.16
C VAL A 230 -8.02 -1.85 -3.64
N MET A 231 -8.94 -1.17 -2.92
CA MET A 231 -9.03 -1.29 -1.46
C MET A 231 -9.44 -2.69 -1.02
N LEU A 232 -10.42 -3.30 -1.69
CA LEU A 232 -10.80 -4.67 -1.43
C LEU A 232 -9.59 -5.60 -1.52
N VAL A 233 -8.87 -5.60 -2.63
CA VAL A 233 -7.72 -6.49 -2.83
C VAL A 233 -6.64 -6.31 -1.77
N THR A 234 -6.39 -5.08 -1.32
CA THR A 234 -5.32 -4.81 -0.33
C THR A 234 -5.67 -5.21 1.10
N ARG A 235 -6.96 -5.45 1.41
CA ARG A 235 -7.44 -5.75 2.77
C ARG A 235 -8.21 -7.05 2.87
N LEU A 236 -8.59 -7.62 1.74
CA LEU A 236 -9.46 -8.79 1.67
C LEU A 236 -8.84 -10.00 2.39
N ASP A 237 -7.54 -10.23 2.22
CA ASP A 237 -6.83 -11.34 2.86
C ASP A 237 -7.01 -11.30 4.38
N MET A 238 -6.70 -10.14 5.01
CA MET A 238 -6.85 -9.97 6.46
C MET A 238 -8.30 -10.16 6.92
N MET A 239 -9.28 -9.63 6.14
CA MET A 239 -10.69 -9.75 6.45
C MET A 239 -11.16 -11.20 6.35
N MET A 240 -10.72 -11.94 5.33
CA MET A 240 -11.07 -13.35 5.15
C MET A 240 -10.37 -14.25 6.19
N ILE A 241 -9.11 -13.97 6.53
CA ILE A 241 -8.41 -14.68 7.61
C ILE A 241 -9.17 -14.47 8.93
N GLY A 242 -9.55 -13.24 9.26
CA GLY A 242 -10.27 -12.93 10.49
C GLY A 242 -11.67 -13.55 10.58
N SER A 243 -12.34 -13.80 9.43
CA SER A 243 -13.67 -14.42 9.39
C SER A 243 -13.62 -15.96 9.24
N MET A 244 -12.59 -16.51 8.60
CA MET A 244 -12.48 -17.93 8.30
C MET A 244 -11.59 -18.70 9.28
N LEU A 245 -10.66 -18.03 9.93
CA LEU A 245 -9.78 -18.57 10.95
C LEU A 245 -10.04 -17.85 12.28
N ASP A 246 -9.12 -16.94 12.70
CA ASP A 246 -9.24 -16.17 13.93
C ASP A 246 -8.41 -14.86 13.87
N LEU A 247 -8.54 -14.04 14.93
CA LEU A 247 -7.82 -12.77 15.04
C LEU A 247 -6.31 -12.96 15.30
N GLU A 248 -5.91 -14.06 15.92
CA GLU A 248 -4.50 -14.38 16.16
C GLU A 248 -3.77 -14.60 14.82
N GLN A 249 -4.39 -15.35 13.90
CA GLN A 249 -3.87 -15.59 12.56
C GLN A 249 -3.76 -14.30 11.73
N VAL A 250 -4.66 -13.34 11.95
CA VAL A 250 -4.54 -12.00 11.33
C VAL A 250 -3.29 -11.28 11.82
N ALA A 251 -2.94 -11.39 13.11
CA ALA A 251 -1.73 -10.79 13.64
C ALA A 251 -0.46 -11.40 12.98
N PHE A 252 -0.37 -12.72 12.92
CA PHE A 252 0.76 -13.41 12.31
C PHE A 252 0.89 -13.10 10.83
N TYR A 253 -0.23 -13.16 10.09
CA TYR A 253 -0.26 -12.79 8.68
C TYR A 253 0.19 -11.35 8.46
N THR A 254 -0.24 -10.41 9.30
CA THR A 254 0.09 -8.98 9.14
C THR A 254 1.59 -8.74 9.19
N VAL A 255 2.30 -9.35 10.14
CA VAL A 255 3.77 -9.21 10.26
C VAL A 255 4.45 -9.77 9.01
N ALA A 256 4.13 -11.00 8.65
CA ALA A 256 4.74 -11.67 7.50
C ALA A 256 4.40 -10.96 6.17
N PHE A 257 3.15 -10.54 5.99
CA PHE A 257 2.71 -9.76 4.84
C PHE A 257 3.46 -8.43 4.74
N PHE A 258 3.70 -7.75 5.85
CA PHE A 258 4.45 -6.50 5.87
C PHE A 258 5.88 -6.70 5.37
N ILE A 259 6.58 -7.74 5.85
CA ILE A 259 7.95 -8.08 5.43
C ILE A 259 7.99 -8.36 3.93
N GLY A 260 7.17 -9.29 3.42
CA GLY A 260 7.14 -9.64 2.00
C GLY A 260 6.74 -8.49 1.08
N ASN A 261 5.87 -7.60 1.56
CA ASN A 261 5.35 -6.47 0.79
C ASN A 261 6.34 -5.29 0.69
N ALA A 262 7.44 -5.29 1.47
CA ALA A 262 8.49 -4.26 1.38
C ALA A 262 9.14 -4.21 -0.01
N ILE A 263 9.17 -5.34 -0.71
CA ILE A 263 9.76 -5.48 -2.06
C ILE A 263 9.14 -4.50 -3.08
N LYS A 264 7.84 -4.19 -2.96
CA LYS A 264 7.16 -3.30 -3.93
C LYS A 264 7.38 -1.81 -3.71
N VAL A 265 7.98 -1.41 -2.58
CA VAL A 265 8.08 0.00 -2.20
C VAL A 265 8.84 0.86 -3.23
N PRO A 266 10.00 0.41 -3.77
CA PRO A 266 10.71 1.16 -4.81
C PRO A 266 9.89 1.38 -6.09
N GLY A 267 9.03 0.43 -6.45
CA GLY A 267 8.17 0.52 -7.63
C GLY A 267 7.20 1.69 -7.60
N LYS A 268 6.75 2.10 -6.40
CA LYS A 268 5.89 3.29 -6.26
C LYS A 268 6.60 4.57 -6.69
N SER A 269 7.88 4.72 -6.35
CA SER A 269 8.70 5.87 -6.74
C SER A 269 8.95 5.88 -8.24
N ILE A 270 9.28 4.73 -8.84
CA ILE A 270 9.47 4.59 -10.28
C ILE A 270 8.17 4.90 -11.03
N ALA A 271 7.04 4.38 -10.59
CA ALA A 271 5.74 4.66 -11.20
C ALA A 271 5.36 6.15 -11.10
N ALA A 272 5.66 6.81 -9.98
CA ALA A 272 5.38 8.25 -9.81
C ALA A 272 6.18 9.13 -10.78
N ILE A 273 7.45 8.77 -11.03
CA ILE A 273 8.32 9.48 -12.00
C ILE A 273 7.91 9.16 -13.44
N SER A 274 7.62 7.89 -13.72
CA SER A 274 7.29 7.44 -15.08
C SER A 274 5.91 7.90 -15.55
N SER A 275 4.95 8.12 -14.65
CA SER A 275 3.56 8.45 -15.02
C SER A 275 3.43 9.70 -15.90
N PRO A 276 4.02 10.86 -15.57
CA PRO A 276 3.94 12.03 -16.44
C PRO A 276 4.70 11.85 -17.76
N LEU A 277 5.79 11.08 -17.76
CA LEU A 277 6.56 10.80 -18.99
C LEU A 277 5.76 9.93 -19.95
N VAL A 278 5.14 8.86 -19.44
CA VAL A 278 4.26 7.99 -20.22
C VAL A 278 3.05 8.76 -20.76
N ALA A 279 2.42 9.60 -19.92
CA ALA A 279 1.28 10.43 -20.35
C ALA A 279 1.67 11.33 -21.53
N LYS A 280 2.83 12.01 -21.44
CA LYS A 280 3.36 12.89 -22.48
C LYS A 280 3.71 12.14 -23.76
N ALA A 281 4.36 10.96 -23.66
CA ALA A 281 4.70 10.13 -24.81
C ALA A 281 3.44 9.61 -25.53
N LEU A 282 2.44 9.13 -24.79
CA LEU A 282 1.18 8.65 -25.35
C LEU A 282 0.33 9.77 -25.98
N GLU A 283 0.34 10.99 -25.41
CA GLU A 283 -0.30 12.16 -26.00
C GLU A 283 0.28 12.49 -27.38
N LYS A 284 1.62 12.37 -27.53
CA LYS A 284 2.32 12.55 -28.79
C LYS A 284 2.25 11.34 -29.72
N GLN A 285 1.60 10.27 -29.31
CA GLN A 285 1.56 8.98 -30.00
C GLN A 285 2.96 8.36 -30.21
N ASP A 286 3.94 8.72 -29.36
CA ASP A 286 5.28 8.15 -29.38
C ASP A 286 5.33 6.81 -28.65
N TYR A 287 4.91 5.78 -29.36
CA TYR A 287 4.91 4.41 -28.85
C TYR A 287 6.33 3.86 -28.64
N LYS A 288 7.33 4.40 -29.34
CA LYS A 288 8.73 3.99 -29.19
C LYS A 288 9.30 4.49 -27.86
N GLU A 289 9.07 5.76 -27.52
CA GLU A 289 9.44 6.30 -26.22
C GLU A 289 8.71 5.56 -25.09
N THR A 290 7.40 5.32 -25.26
CA THR A 290 6.60 4.53 -24.29
C THR A 290 7.15 3.13 -24.09
N GLN A 291 7.55 2.42 -25.17
CA GLN A 291 8.18 1.10 -25.11
C GLN A 291 9.51 1.15 -24.33
N THR A 292 10.33 2.16 -24.58
CA THR A 292 11.61 2.36 -23.88
C THR A 292 11.39 2.57 -22.38
N LEU A 293 10.47 3.44 -21.99
CA LEU A 293 10.09 3.67 -20.59
C LEU A 293 9.57 2.39 -19.93
N TYR A 294 8.79 1.60 -20.67
CA TYR A 294 8.25 0.34 -20.18
C TYR A 294 9.35 -0.68 -19.88
N THR A 295 10.27 -0.88 -20.80
CA THR A 295 11.39 -1.82 -20.66
C THR A 295 12.37 -1.36 -19.57
N LYS A 296 12.76 -0.07 -19.55
CA LYS A 296 13.63 0.50 -18.50
C LYS A 296 13.01 0.39 -17.11
N SER A 297 11.75 0.72 -16.96
CA SER A 297 11.07 0.58 -15.66
C SER A 297 11.01 -0.87 -15.18
N SER A 298 10.75 -1.82 -16.07
CA SER A 298 10.70 -3.25 -15.76
C SER A 298 12.05 -3.76 -15.25
N ILE A 299 13.13 -3.49 -15.96
CA ILE A 299 14.45 -3.99 -15.58
C ILE A 299 14.95 -3.34 -14.27
N ASN A 300 14.76 -2.04 -14.11
CA ASN A 300 15.15 -1.33 -12.89
C ASN A 300 14.38 -1.84 -11.67
N GLN A 301 13.06 -2.03 -11.81
CA GLN A 301 12.23 -2.61 -10.76
C GLN A 301 12.62 -4.05 -10.44
N LEU A 302 12.89 -4.89 -11.44
CA LEU A 302 13.31 -6.27 -11.23
C LEU A 302 14.64 -6.37 -10.46
N ILE A 303 15.63 -5.54 -10.82
CA ILE A 303 16.93 -5.53 -10.14
C ILE A 303 16.77 -5.15 -8.68
N ILE A 304 16.08 -4.03 -8.39
CA ILE A 304 15.90 -3.54 -7.02
C ILE A 304 15.07 -4.53 -6.20
N ALA A 305 13.97 -5.02 -6.77
CA ALA A 305 13.10 -5.99 -6.09
C ALA A 305 13.81 -7.32 -5.84
N GLY A 306 14.61 -7.79 -6.79
CA GLY A 306 15.40 -9.01 -6.66
C GLY A 306 16.46 -8.93 -5.57
N VAL A 307 17.17 -7.80 -5.46
CA VAL A 307 18.13 -7.56 -4.37
C VAL A 307 17.40 -7.57 -3.02
N LEU A 308 16.27 -6.87 -2.91
CA LEU A 308 15.47 -6.87 -1.68
C LEU A 308 14.95 -8.26 -1.34
N PHE A 309 14.50 -9.03 -2.33
CA PHE A 309 14.08 -10.42 -2.13
C PHE A 309 15.23 -11.27 -1.58
N LEU A 310 16.42 -11.20 -2.16
CA LEU A 310 17.59 -11.92 -1.66
C LEU A 310 17.93 -11.50 -0.23
N CYS A 311 17.96 -10.19 0.08
CA CYS A 311 18.22 -9.72 1.43
C CYS A 311 17.19 -10.21 2.46
N ILE A 312 15.90 -10.28 2.09
CA ILE A 312 14.84 -10.75 2.98
C ILE A 312 14.91 -12.26 3.14
N TRP A 313 15.00 -13.01 2.03
CA TRP A 313 14.90 -14.46 2.05
C TRP A 313 16.10 -15.14 2.67
N LEU A 314 17.31 -14.67 2.35
CA LEU A 314 18.55 -15.20 2.94
C LEU A 314 18.67 -14.95 4.45
N ASN A 315 17.90 -14.02 4.98
CA ASN A 315 17.87 -13.69 6.41
C ASN A 315 16.51 -14.03 7.05
N ILE A 316 15.70 -14.85 6.39
CA ILE A 316 14.32 -15.06 6.85
C ILE A 316 14.26 -15.75 8.22
N ASP A 317 15.11 -16.71 8.46
CA ASP A 317 15.15 -17.45 9.71
C ASP A 317 15.69 -16.56 10.85
N GLU A 318 16.68 -15.72 10.58
CA GLU A 318 17.20 -14.72 11.52
C GLU A 318 16.16 -13.63 11.83
N ILE A 319 15.46 -13.14 10.82
CA ILE A 319 14.38 -12.16 11.01
C ILE A 319 13.29 -12.75 11.91
N PHE A 320 12.87 -13.99 11.66
CA PHE A 320 11.87 -14.65 12.49
C PHE A 320 12.38 -15.02 13.88
N SER A 321 13.67 -15.31 14.06
CA SER A 321 14.26 -15.57 15.38
C SER A 321 14.22 -14.34 16.30
N LEU A 322 14.17 -13.13 15.74
CA LEU A 322 14.00 -11.89 16.49
C LEU A 322 12.54 -11.64 16.95
N LEU A 323 11.59 -12.42 16.44
CA LEU A 323 10.18 -12.33 16.80
C LEU A 323 9.85 -13.29 17.95
N PRO A 324 8.84 -12.97 18.79
CA PRO A 324 8.33 -13.92 19.75
C PRO A 324 7.90 -15.25 19.09
N ALA A 325 8.05 -16.36 19.78
CA ALA A 325 7.85 -17.73 19.25
C ALA A 325 6.52 -17.90 18.50
N LYS A 326 5.44 -17.31 18.99
CA LYS A 326 4.11 -17.38 18.36
C LYS A 326 4.08 -16.76 16.94
N PHE A 327 4.91 -15.76 16.67
CA PHE A 327 4.95 -15.05 15.38
C PHE A 327 5.90 -15.69 14.35
N GLN A 328 6.59 -16.78 14.70
CA GLN A 328 7.61 -17.39 13.83
C GLN A 328 7.03 -18.24 12.69
N GLY A 329 5.73 -18.53 12.68
CA GLY A 329 5.08 -19.38 11.68
C GLY A 329 4.85 -18.77 10.29
N GLY A 330 5.22 -17.50 10.06
CA GLY A 330 4.86 -16.76 8.83
C GLY A 330 5.86 -16.83 7.67
N LYS A 331 6.88 -17.70 7.72
CA LYS A 331 7.96 -17.78 6.71
C LYS A 331 7.42 -17.94 5.28
N TRP A 332 6.50 -18.85 5.06
CA TRP A 332 5.92 -19.10 3.74
C TRP A 332 5.00 -17.99 3.27
N VAL A 333 4.32 -17.27 4.18
CA VAL A 333 3.59 -16.04 3.84
C VAL A 333 4.54 -15.03 3.23
N VAL A 334 5.71 -14.78 3.87
CA VAL A 334 6.74 -13.88 3.31
C VAL A 334 7.17 -14.33 1.93
N PHE A 335 7.41 -15.63 1.73
CA PHE A 335 7.83 -16.16 0.43
C PHE A 335 6.81 -15.87 -0.67
N TYR A 336 5.54 -16.31 -0.48
CA TYR A 336 4.51 -16.15 -1.50
C TYR A 336 4.20 -14.69 -1.80
N ILE A 337 4.14 -13.82 -0.78
CA ILE A 337 3.96 -12.38 -0.98
C ILE A 337 5.16 -11.78 -1.71
N SER A 338 6.38 -12.18 -1.37
CA SER A 338 7.60 -11.70 -2.04
C SER A 338 7.62 -12.08 -3.53
N ILE A 339 7.29 -13.33 -3.87
CA ILE A 339 7.16 -13.80 -5.26
C ILE A 339 6.07 -13.02 -6.01
N ALA A 340 4.92 -12.78 -5.37
CA ALA A 340 3.85 -11.96 -5.94
C ALA A 340 4.36 -10.55 -6.30
N GLN A 341 5.11 -9.93 -5.39
CA GLN A 341 5.65 -8.59 -5.61
C GLN A 341 6.79 -8.60 -6.65
N LEU A 342 7.65 -9.62 -6.69
CA LEU A 342 8.64 -9.79 -7.75
C LEU A 342 7.97 -9.85 -9.13
N PHE A 343 6.90 -10.66 -9.25
CA PHE A 343 6.14 -10.74 -10.50
C PHE A 343 5.48 -9.41 -10.87
N ASN A 344 4.95 -8.69 -9.90
CA ASN A 344 4.42 -7.35 -10.10
C ASN A 344 5.50 -6.37 -10.59
N MET A 345 6.69 -6.42 -10.01
CA MET A 345 7.81 -5.52 -10.34
C MET A 345 8.41 -5.82 -11.72
N ILE A 346 8.55 -7.07 -12.11
CA ILE A 346 9.07 -7.46 -13.44
C ILE A 346 8.15 -6.99 -14.58
N THR A 347 6.87 -6.81 -14.31
CA THR A 347 5.91 -6.28 -15.28
C THR A 347 5.97 -4.75 -15.42
N GLY A 348 6.80 -4.08 -14.65
CA GLY A 348 7.08 -2.65 -14.75
C GLY A 348 5.85 -1.77 -14.52
N ILE A 349 5.71 -0.74 -15.34
CA ILE A 349 4.65 0.29 -15.25
C ILE A 349 3.41 -0.03 -16.08
N ASN A 350 3.04 -1.31 -16.24
CA ASN A 350 1.90 -1.72 -17.05
C ASN A 350 0.59 -0.97 -16.71
N GLY A 351 0.29 -0.83 -15.41
CA GLY A 351 -0.89 -0.08 -14.95
C GLY A 351 -0.86 1.39 -15.35
N THR A 352 0.30 2.03 -15.26
CA THR A 352 0.49 3.43 -15.67
C THR A 352 0.24 3.60 -17.17
N ILE A 353 0.71 2.67 -18.01
CA ILE A 353 0.48 2.70 -19.46
C ILE A 353 -1.00 2.56 -19.78
N ILE A 354 -1.69 1.60 -19.17
CA ILE A 354 -3.13 1.37 -19.42
C ILE A 354 -3.93 2.62 -19.03
N VAL A 355 -3.72 3.15 -17.83
CA VAL A 355 -4.50 4.29 -17.30
C VAL A 355 -4.29 5.57 -18.10
N ASN A 356 -3.08 5.81 -18.63
CA ASN A 356 -2.77 6.99 -19.45
C ASN A 356 -3.07 6.79 -20.94
N SER A 357 -3.50 5.61 -21.38
CA SER A 357 -3.83 5.30 -22.78
C SER A 357 -5.34 5.45 -23.08
N LYS A 358 -5.69 5.38 -24.36
CA LYS A 358 -7.11 5.25 -24.79
C LYS A 358 -7.79 4.00 -24.25
N TYR A 359 -7.03 3.07 -23.71
CA TYR A 359 -7.50 1.80 -23.15
C TYR A 359 -7.74 1.83 -21.64
N TYR A 360 -7.78 3.00 -20.99
CA TYR A 360 -7.93 3.17 -19.54
C TYR A 360 -9.15 2.43 -18.94
N ARG A 361 -10.22 2.21 -19.71
CA ARG A 361 -11.39 1.45 -19.26
C ARG A 361 -11.08 0.00 -18.91
N TYR A 362 -10.06 -0.60 -19.53
CA TYR A 362 -9.65 -1.97 -19.22
C TYR A 362 -9.04 -2.08 -17.82
N ASP A 363 -8.54 -0.98 -17.25
CA ASP A 363 -8.07 -0.98 -15.86
C ASP A 363 -9.18 -1.39 -14.90
N LEU A 364 -10.40 -0.92 -15.13
CA LEU A 364 -11.57 -1.28 -14.33
C LEU A 364 -11.92 -2.77 -14.45
N TYR A 365 -11.90 -3.32 -15.68
CA TYR A 365 -12.16 -4.76 -15.91
C TYR A 365 -11.07 -5.64 -15.27
N THR A 366 -9.81 -5.28 -15.43
CA THR A 366 -8.70 -6.03 -14.83
C THR A 366 -8.75 -5.99 -13.30
N ASN A 367 -9.11 -4.86 -12.70
CA ASN A 367 -9.31 -4.75 -11.26
C ASN A 367 -10.50 -5.60 -10.78
N ALA A 368 -11.61 -5.64 -11.52
CA ALA A 368 -12.75 -6.51 -11.19
C ALA A 368 -12.37 -8.00 -11.23
N ILE A 369 -11.61 -8.42 -12.26
CA ILE A 369 -11.08 -9.79 -12.34
C ILE A 369 -10.16 -10.09 -11.15
N LEU A 370 -9.29 -9.14 -10.78
CA LEU A 370 -8.41 -9.29 -9.63
C LEU A 370 -9.21 -9.53 -8.33
N VAL A 371 -10.26 -8.72 -8.07
CA VAL A 371 -11.13 -8.90 -6.89
C VAL A 371 -11.77 -10.29 -6.89
N LEU A 372 -12.39 -10.66 -8.00
CA LEU A 372 -13.06 -11.97 -8.12
C LEU A 372 -12.07 -13.13 -7.91
N THR A 373 -10.92 -13.07 -8.57
CA THR A 373 -9.87 -14.09 -8.41
C THR A 373 -9.41 -14.16 -6.97
N THR A 374 -9.15 -13.00 -6.33
CA THR A 374 -8.69 -12.95 -4.94
C THR A 374 -9.73 -13.55 -3.98
N VAL A 375 -11.02 -13.24 -4.13
CA VAL A 375 -12.10 -13.81 -3.29
C VAL A 375 -12.14 -15.33 -3.44
N ILE A 376 -12.17 -15.81 -4.69
CA ILE A 376 -12.31 -17.25 -5.00
C ILE A 376 -11.08 -18.00 -4.49
N THR A 377 -9.88 -17.55 -4.81
CA THR A 377 -8.64 -18.24 -4.41
C THR A 377 -8.44 -18.20 -2.90
N ASN A 378 -8.73 -17.08 -2.22
CA ASN A 378 -8.68 -16.99 -0.77
C ASN A 378 -9.64 -17.97 -0.12
N TYR A 379 -10.89 -18.04 -0.58
CA TYR A 379 -11.87 -18.96 0.00
C TYR A 379 -11.38 -20.41 0.02
N PHE A 380 -10.88 -20.91 -1.10
CA PHE A 380 -10.41 -22.31 -1.17
C PHE A 380 -9.06 -22.54 -0.49
N LEU A 381 -8.12 -21.58 -0.64
CA LEU A 381 -6.77 -21.79 -0.14
C LEU A 381 -6.63 -21.53 1.36
N ILE A 382 -7.37 -20.57 1.92
CA ILE A 382 -7.39 -20.34 3.38
C ILE A 382 -7.95 -21.56 4.10
N LEU A 383 -9.03 -22.16 3.61
CA LEU A 383 -9.61 -23.37 4.20
C LEU A 383 -8.63 -24.54 4.25
N LYS A 384 -7.73 -24.63 3.26
CA LYS A 384 -6.80 -25.76 3.14
C LYS A 384 -5.43 -25.50 3.77
N TYR A 385 -4.94 -24.27 3.70
CA TYR A 385 -3.56 -23.94 4.05
C TYR A 385 -3.44 -22.79 5.05
N GLY A 386 -4.56 -22.32 5.64
CA GLY A 386 -4.55 -21.22 6.61
C GLY A 386 -3.98 -19.92 6.03
N ILE A 387 -3.12 -19.25 6.80
CA ILE A 387 -2.49 -17.98 6.37
C ILE A 387 -1.57 -18.12 5.16
N ASP A 388 -0.91 -19.26 5.01
CA ASP A 388 -0.11 -19.55 3.82
C ASP A 388 -1.00 -19.59 2.57
N GLY A 389 -2.22 -20.16 2.73
CA GLY A 389 -3.24 -20.15 1.68
C GLY A 389 -3.65 -18.76 1.23
N ALA A 390 -3.79 -17.82 2.16
CA ALA A 390 -4.07 -16.41 1.83
C ALA A 390 -2.92 -15.79 1.02
N ALA A 391 -1.69 -16.07 1.41
CA ALA A 391 -0.51 -15.59 0.68
C ALA A 391 -0.38 -16.20 -0.72
N MET A 392 -0.66 -17.51 -0.86
CA MET A 392 -0.75 -18.19 -2.16
C MET A 392 -1.84 -17.58 -3.05
N ALA A 393 -3.02 -17.30 -2.48
CA ALA A 393 -4.13 -16.67 -3.18
C ALA A 393 -3.74 -15.30 -3.73
N THR A 394 -3.09 -14.49 -2.91
CA THR A 394 -2.55 -13.19 -3.33
C THR A 394 -1.50 -13.34 -4.42
N ALA A 395 -0.59 -14.31 -4.33
CA ALA A 395 0.41 -14.57 -5.36
C ALA A 395 -0.23 -14.96 -6.71
N ILE A 396 -1.21 -15.85 -6.70
CA ILE A 396 -1.95 -16.27 -7.90
C ILE A 396 -2.71 -15.06 -8.49
N SER A 397 -3.43 -14.33 -7.66
CA SER A 397 -4.28 -13.22 -8.12
C SER A 397 -3.47 -12.07 -8.71
N ILE A 398 -2.37 -11.65 -8.06
CA ILE A 398 -1.47 -10.61 -8.56
C ILE A 398 -0.77 -11.06 -9.84
N SER A 399 -0.35 -12.34 -9.91
CA SER A 399 0.30 -12.87 -11.11
C SER A 399 -0.66 -12.92 -12.30
N LEU A 400 -1.88 -13.41 -12.11
CA LEU A 400 -2.91 -13.43 -13.14
C LEU A 400 -3.29 -12.01 -13.60
N PHE A 401 -3.47 -11.10 -12.67
CA PHE A 401 -3.75 -9.69 -12.95
C PHE A 401 -2.69 -9.03 -13.82
N ASN A 402 -1.41 -9.21 -13.47
CA ASN A 402 -0.31 -8.66 -14.25
C ASN A 402 -0.18 -9.34 -15.61
N LEU A 403 -0.41 -10.66 -15.69
CA LEU A 403 -0.42 -11.40 -16.95
C LEU A 403 -1.51 -10.88 -17.91
N ILE A 404 -2.71 -10.66 -17.41
CA ILE A 404 -3.81 -10.09 -18.22
C ILE A 404 -3.42 -8.70 -18.75
N ARG A 405 -2.82 -7.85 -17.91
CA ARG A 405 -2.35 -6.52 -18.32
C ARG A 405 -1.22 -6.58 -19.36
N LEU A 406 -0.28 -7.51 -19.19
CA LEU A 406 0.77 -7.75 -20.19
C LEU A 406 0.20 -8.15 -21.55
N ILE A 407 -0.74 -9.11 -21.57
CA ILE A 407 -1.42 -9.55 -22.78
C ILE A 407 -2.19 -8.39 -23.41
N LEU A 408 -2.93 -7.61 -22.62
CA LEU A 408 -3.65 -6.45 -23.08
C LEU A 408 -2.76 -5.43 -23.77
N ILE A 409 -1.64 -5.06 -23.17
CA ILE A 409 -0.68 -4.10 -23.74
C ILE A 409 -0.05 -4.69 -25.00
N LYS A 410 0.31 -5.96 -24.99
CA LYS A 410 0.89 -6.64 -26.16
C LYS A 410 -0.10 -6.66 -27.35
N VAL A 411 -1.35 -7.02 -27.10
CA VAL A 411 -2.38 -7.14 -28.16
C VAL A 411 -2.84 -5.77 -28.67
N LYS A 412 -3.02 -4.78 -27.77
CA LYS A 412 -3.61 -3.48 -28.13
C LYS A 412 -2.58 -2.44 -28.56
N MET A 413 -1.35 -2.54 -28.07
CA MET A 413 -0.29 -1.52 -28.29
C MET A 413 0.98 -2.11 -28.88
N ASN A 414 1.06 -3.41 -29.04
CA ASN A 414 2.25 -4.17 -29.51
C ASN A 414 3.52 -3.91 -28.70
N MET A 415 3.38 -3.68 -27.39
CA MET A 415 4.49 -3.41 -26.46
C MET A 415 4.64 -4.53 -25.43
N HIS A 416 5.87 -4.69 -24.89
CA HIS A 416 6.16 -5.62 -23.80
C HIS A 416 7.35 -5.13 -22.96
N PRO A 417 7.44 -5.46 -21.65
CA PRO A 417 8.49 -4.95 -20.77
C PRO A 417 9.82 -5.72 -20.90
N PHE A 418 9.79 -6.93 -21.47
CA PHE A 418 10.90 -7.87 -21.41
C PHE A 418 11.98 -7.59 -22.45
N SER A 419 13.24 -7.77 -22.04
CA SER A 419 14.44 -7.65 -22.85
C SER A 419 15.40 -8.81 -22.56
N LEU A 420 16.49 -8.91 -23.32
CA LEU A 420 17.54 -9.89 -23.02
C LEU A 420 18.14 -9.65 -21.62
N GLN A 421 18.25 -8.40 -21.20
CA GLN A 421 18.70 -8.02 -19.86
C GLN A 421 17.77 -8.55 -18.76
N THR A 422 16.45 -8.61 -19.02
CA THR A 422 15.48 -9.21 -18.09
C THR A 422 15.82 -10.68 -17.82
N ILE A 423 16.10 -11.45 -18.88
CA ILE A 423 16.46 -12.86 -18.75
C ILE A 423 17.78 -13.01 -17.99
N LYS A 424 18.81 -12.22 -18.35
CA LYS A 424 20.11 -12.23 -17.66
C LYS A 424 19.96 -11.89 -16.17
N THR A 425 19.11 -10.93 -15.83
CA THR A 425 18.86 -10.54 -14.44
C THR A 425 18.16 -11.66 -13.67
N ILE A 426 17.15 -12.32 -14.25
CA ILE A 426 16.49 -13.47 -13.64
C ILE A 426 17.50 -14.59 -13.37
N LEU A 427 18.34 -14.92 -14.36
CA LEU A 427 19.38 -15.94 -14.20
C LEU A 427 20.40 -15.56 -13.14
N LEU A 428 20.83 -14.31 -13.08
CA LEU A 428 21.73 -13.82 -12.04
C LEU A 428 21.11 -13.97 -10.65
N LEU A 429 19.87 -13.49 -10.47
CA LEU A 429 19.16 -13.59 -9.17
C LEU A 429 18.94 -15.05 -8.77
N PHE A 430 18.64 -15.93 -9.73
CA PHE A 430 18.48 -17.35 -9.49
C PHE A 430 19.80 -18.00 -9.04
N VAL A 431 20.89 -17.74 -9.72
CA VAL A 431 22.22 -18.24 -9.32
C VAL A 431 22.59 -17.71 -7.94
N MET A 432 22.39 -16.41 -7.70
CA MET A 432 22.68 -15.81 -6.38
C MET A 432 21.82 -16.41 -5.27
N PHE A 433 20.55 -16.69 -5.52
CA PHE A 433 19.66 -17.34 -4.56
C PHE A 433 20.23 -18.68 -4.06
N PHE A 434 20.68 -19.54 -4.95
CA PHE A 434 21.24 -20.84 -4.59
C PHE A 434 22.68 -20.77 -4.04
N THR A 435 23.49 -19.85 -4.53
CA THR A 435 24.90 -19.74 -4.06
C THR A 435 25.00 -19.07 -2.70
N LEU A 436 24.16 -18.10 -2.42
CA LEU A 436 24.17 -17.38 -1.15
C LEU A 436 23.48 -18.14 -0.01
N ASP A 437 22.67 -19.15 -0.33
CA ASP A 437 22.05 -20.04 0.67
C ASP A 437 23.09 -20.87 1.46
N PHE A 438 24.30 -21.04 0.90
CA PHE A 438 25.42 -21.73 1.56
C PHE A 438 26.25 -20.82 2.48
N LEU A 439 25.84 -19.57 2.68
CA LEU A 439 26.58 -18.69 3.61
C LEU A 439 26.42 -19.19 5.05
N PRO A 440 27.52 -19.26 5.83
CA PRO A 440 27.45 -19.75 7.20
C PRO A 440 26.65 -18.80 8.09
N ASP A 441 25.97 -19.36 9.09
CA ASP A 441 25.29 -18.61 10.12
C ASP A 441 26.26 -18.27 11.27
N SER A 442 26.13 -17.08 11.84
CA SER A 442 26.81 -16.71 13.07
C SER A 442 25.93 -17.02 14.29
N SER A 443 26.46 -16.83 15.49
CA SER A 443 25.69 -17.00 16.72
C SER A 443 24.70 -15.86 16.99
N TYR A 444 24.71 -14.80 16.18
CA TYR A 444 23.94 -13.58 16.41
C TYR A 444 23.12 -13.18 15.18
N ALA A 445 21.81 -13.36 15.27
CA ALA A 445 20.86 -13.06 14.17
C ALA A 445 21.02 -11.65 13.57
N PHE A 446 21.26 -10.64 14.42
CA PHE A 446 21.44 -9.27 13.96
C PHE A 446 22.71 -9.08 13.12
N VAL A 447 23.79 -9.80 13.49
CA VAL A 447 25.05 -9.79 12.74
C VAL A 447 24.84 -10.47 11.39
N ASP A 448 24.10 -11.59 11.33
CA ASP A 448 23.82 -12.32 10.12
C ASP A 448 23.00 -11.48 9.13
N ILE A 449 21.96 -10.81 9.58
CA ILE A 449 21.15 -9.94 8.75
C ILE A 449 22.00 -8.84 8.07
N ILE A 450 22.94 -8.25 8.83
CA ILE A 450 23.79 -7.19 8.30
C ILE A 450 24.82 -7.74 7.31
N TRP A 451 25.62 -8.75 7.72
CA TRP A 451 26.72 -9.20 6.89
C TRP A 451 26.26 -9.93 5.65
N LYS A 452 25.24 -10.80 5.73
CA LYS A 452 24.66 -11.47 4.55
C LYS A 452 24.08 -10.45 3.56
N SER A 453 23.36 -9.41 4.06
CA SER A 453 22.89 -8.32 3.22
C SER A 453 24.02 -7.57 2.53
N ILE A 454 25.12 -7.28 3.25
CA ILE A 454 26.32 -6.65 2.67
C ILE A 454 26.91 -7.54 1.56
N VAL A 455 27.01 -8.86 1.79
CA VAL A 455 27.50 -9.80 0.77
C VAL A 455 26.63 -9.78 -0.48
N VAL A 456 25.29 -9.76 -0.32
CA VAL A 456 24.36 -9.59 -1.46
C VAL A 456 24.72 -8.35 -2.27
N PHE A 457 24.91 -7.19 -1.64
CA PHE A 457 25.26 -5.95 -2.33
C PHE A 457 26.64 -6.03 -2.98
N ILE A 458 27.65 -6.58 -2.31
CA ILE A 458 29.01 -6.72 -2.83
C ILE A 458 29.07 -7.64 -4.07
N LEU A 459 28.23 -8.65 -4.14
CA LEU A 459 28.22 -9.59 -5.28
C LEU A 459 27.29 -9.11 -6.40
N VAL A 460 26.10 -8.62 -6.07
CA VAL A 460 25.10 -8.27 -7.08
C VAL A 460 25.45 -6.95 -7.79
N ILE A 461 25.96 -5.92 -7.07
CA ILE A 461 26.29 -4.62 -7.69
C ILE A 461 27.37 -4.75 -8.80
N PRO A 462 28.52 -5.40 -8.56
CA PRO A 462 29.51 -5.61 -9.64
C PRO A 462 28.97 -6.48 -10.78
N ALA A 463 28.13 -7.48 -10.48
CA ALA A 463 27.53 -8.31 -11.51
C ALA A 463 26.57 -7.50 -12.41
N ILE A 464 25.76 -6.59 -11.84
CA ILE A 464 24.90 -5.67 -12.61
C ILE A 464 25.74 -4.83 -13.55
N MET A 465 26.87 -4.29 -13.08
CA MET A 465 27.79 -3.47 -13.89
C MET A 465 28.48 -4.29 -14.98
N TYR A 466 29.01 -5.46 -14.63
CA TYR A 466 29.73 -6.33 -15.56
C TYR A 466 28.84 -6.81 -16.71
N PHE A 467 27.65 -7.29 -16.41
CA PHE A 467 26.68 -7.76 -17.40
C PHE A 467 25.87 -6.63 -18.06
N LYS A 468 26.11 -5.38 -17.68
CA LYS A 468 25.40 -4.19 -18.20
C LYS A 468 23.88 -4.38 -18.18
N LEU A 469 23.34 -4.81 -17.03
CA LEU A 469 21.94 -5.21 -16.92
C LEU A 469 20.98 -4.02 -17.01
N SER A 470 21.36 -2.85 -16.50
CA SER A 470 20.60 -1.60 -16.61
C SER A 470 21.53 -0.42 -16.81
N GLU A 471 21.28 0.37 -17.86
CA GLU A 471 22.00 1.62 -18.12
C GLU A 471 21.82 2.61 -16.98
N ASP A 472 20.55 2.82 -16.56
CA ASP A 472 20.19 3.81 -15.54
C ASP A 472 20.84 3.49 -14.18
N ILE A 473 20.86 2.20 -13.78
CA ILE A 473 21.50 1.78 -12.52
C ILE A 473 23.03 1.88 -12.63
N ASN A 474 23.61 1.51 -13.78
CA ASN A 474 25.04 1.63 -13.98
C ASN A 474 25.52 3.09 -13.93
N GLU A 475 24.79 4.02 -14.56
CA GLU A 475 25.08 5.46 -14.49
C GLU A 475 24.99 5.97 -13.06
N LEU A 476 23.95 5.57 -12.32
CA LEU A 476 23.77 5.95 -10.91
C LEU A 476 24.95 5.46 -10.05
N ILE A 477 25.40 4.21 -10.21
CA ILE A 477 26.52 3.66 -9.45
C ILE A 477 27.80 4.43 -9.77
N ILE A 478 28.06 4.75 -11.06
CA ILE A 478 29.24 5.53 -11.48
C ILE A 478 29.18 6.96 -10.88
N GLU A 479 28.00 7.60 -10.89
CA GLU A 479 27.84 8.94 -10.34
C GLU A 479 28.07 8.95 -8.81
N VAL A 480 27.51 7.99 -8.09
CA VAL A 480 27.73 7.83 -6.64
C VAL A 480 29.20 7.61 -6.37
N ARG A 481 29.87 6.71 -7.11
CA ARG A 481 31.31 6.45 -6.97
C ARG A 481 32.16 7.73 -7.18
N LYS A 482 31.86 8.51 -8.21
CA LYS A 482 32.55 9.80 -8.45
C LYS A 482 32.39 10.77 -7.29
N ARG A 483 31.17 10.93 -6.76
CA ARG A 483 30.92 11.84 -5.62
C ARG A 483 31.69 11.45 -4.35
N PHE A 484 31.91 10.16 -4.13
CA PHE A 484 32.71 9.69 -2.98
C PHE A 484 34.22 9.81 -3.22
N LEU A 485 34.70 9.72 -4.47
CA LEU A 485 36.12 9.81 -4.80
C LEU A 485 36.59 11.26 -5.07
N ASP A 486 35.68 12.17 -5.48
CA ASP A 486 36.01 13.58 -5.75
C ASP A 486 35.86 14.47 -4.49
N ASN A 487 35.50 13.91 -3.34
CA ASN A 487 35.43 14.60 -2.02
C ASN A 487 36.66 14.31 -1.14
N ASP A 488 37.67 13.57 -1.63
CA ASP A 488 39.01 13.42 -1.08
C ASP A 488 40.02 14.25 -1.95
#